data_6d765869ebcca09d2e8b64b74f7941f9
#
_entry.id   6d765869ebcca09d2e8b64b74f7941f9
#
_cell.length_a   1.000
_cell.length_b   1.000
_cell.length_c   1.000
_cell.angle_alpha   90.00
_cell.angle_beta   90.00
_cell.angle_gamma   90.00
#
_symmetry.space_group_name_H-M   'P 1'
#
loop_
_entity.id
_entity.type
_entity.pdbx_description
1 polymer ?
#
loop_
_entity_poly.entity_id
_entity_poly.type
_entity_poly.pdbx_seq_one_letter_code
_entity_poly.pdbx_strand_id
1 'polypeptide(L)'
;MKKIIFSAALVLSLGLAGCGDSSTNDKPKESNINVEEEKKVLAKSTEDVIKHFKDDNLELGEVSDLPNDEFGNIWKEGKRLLIPSLGADAGGRLFLFENEEDLQKAKSYYDELGNSGPMFYSHTHQSELFLIQMNGDMEDNEFAKYAASLEKAVTGSTSVKITKESKANKADNLTDAQVGDVVKDGFAGTYTITDLYNAPTDKYKSADVEFSIEQIKTAKLVAEDPDLIETTAETNVLILSITGENLSDDTISFHPNAAKMTTDTKRQIESNVMISPFESEFIGKVIQKGEVIFDIGEEGLEGVNELKFVFNGTVKDAMTIGEDVTVVVPLTKK
;
A
#
# COMPACT_ATOMS: atom_id res chain seq x y z
N MET A 1 7.97 -49.72 21.00
CA MET A 1 7.06 -50.85 21.21
C MET A 1 5.64 -50.33 21.41
N LYS A 2 4.73 -50.90 20.68
CA LYS A 2 3.26 -50.89 20.60
C LYS A 2 2.67 -49.96 19.54
N LYS A 3 2.43 -50.62 18.41
CA LYS A 3 1.46 -50.29 17.36
C LYS A 3 0.05 -50.56 17.92
N ILE A 4 -0.91 -49.74 17.55
CA ILE A 4 -2.32 -50.12 17.53
C ILE A 4 -2.93 -49.60 16.23
N ILE A 5 -3.36 -50.57 15.42
CA ILE A 5 -4.15 -50.44 14.19
C ILE A 5 -5.59 -50.66 14.61
N PHE A 6 -6.53 -49.89 14.12
CA PHE A 6 -7.93 -50.28 14.03
C PHE A 6 -8.55 -49.90 12.71
N SER A 7 -9.14 -50.92 12.11
CA SER A 7 -9.75 -50.99 10.81
C SER A 7 -11.22 -50.58 10.80
N ALA A 8 -11.62 -50.04 9.67
CA ALA A 8 -12.84 -50.17 8.86
C ALA A 8 -14.18 -50.59 9.50
N ALA A 9 -15.22 -49.88 9.10
CA ALA A 9 -16.51 -50.50 8.72
C ALA A 9 -17.28 -49.60 7.72
N LEU A 10 -17.47 -50.16 6.55
CA LEU A 10 -18.33 -49.75 5.45
C LEU A 10 -19.76 -50.23 5.75
N VAL A 11 -20.78 -49.35 5.65
CA VAL A 11 -22.17 -49.81 5.54
C VAL A 11 -22.84 -49.08 4.39
N LEU A 12 -23.09 -49.85 3.33
CA LEU A 12 -24.06 -49.56 2.28
C LEU A 12 -25.48 -49.91 2.79
N SER A 13 -26.44 -49.03 2.55
CA SER A 13 -27.86 -49.43 2.48
C SER A 13 -28.55 -48.69 1.33
N LEU A 14 -28.89 -49.46 0.31
CA LEU A 14 -29.88 -49.11 -0.71
C LEU A 14 -31.31 -49.22 -0.11
N GLY A 15 -32.20 -48.31 -0.49
CA GLY A 15 -33.62 -48.38 -0.23
C GLY A 15 -34.42 -47.63 -1.30
N LEU A 16 -35.16 -48.38 -2.08
CA LEU A 16 -35.99 -47.94 -3.23
C LEU A 16 -37.37 -47.39 -2.84
N ALA A 17 -37.78 -46.46 -3.65
CA ALA A 17 -39.13 -46.21 -4.22
C ALA A 17 -40.33 -45.89 -3.31
N GLY A 18 -41.03 -44.79 -3.68
CA GLY A 18 -42.41 -44.51 -3.28
C GLY A 18 -42.94 -43.22 -3.94
N CYS A 19 -43.71 -43.34 -5.04
CA CYS A 19 -44.50 -42.27 -5.64
C CYS A 19 -45.65 -41.84 -4.68
N GLY A 20 -45.96 -40.52 -4.66
CA GLY A 20 -47.18 -39.98 -4.04
C GLY A 20 -47.30 -38.47 -4.24
N ASP A 21 -48.24 -38.09 -5.07
CA ASP A 21 -48.62 -36.75 -5.50
C ASP A 21 -49.29 -35.95 -4.35
N SER A 22 -48.97 -34.67 -4.22
CA SER A 22 -49.91 -33.53 -3.95
C SER A 22 -49.19 -32.31 -3.38
N SER A 23 -49.19 -31.27 -4.16
CA SER A 23 -49.15 -29.81 -3.87
C SER A 23 -49.11 -29.34 -2.41
N THR A 24 -48.07 -28.55 -2.06
CA THR A 24 -48.22 -27.21 -1.42
C THR A 24 -46.87 -26.47 -1.41
N ASN A 25 -46.95 -25.14 -1.62
CA ASN A 25 -45.86 -24.17 -1.63
C ASN A 25 -45.02 -24.22 -0.36
N ASP A 26 -43.67 -24.38 -0.50
CA ASP A 26 -42.71 -23.81 0.40
C ASP A 26 -41.37 -23.57 -0.31
N LYS A 27 -40.84 -22.34 -0.12
CA LYS A 27 -39.58 -21.87 -0.69
C LYS A 27 -38.39 -22.71 -0.19
N PRO A 28 -37.47 -23.11 -1.08
CA PRO A 28 -36.24 -23.72 -0.63
C PRO A 28 -35.29 -22.66 0.01
N LYS A 29 -34.80 -22.94 1.20
CA LYS A 29 -33.65 -22.31 1.78
C LYS A 29 -32.43 -22.65 0.89
N GLU A 30 -31.80 -21.63 0.31
CA GLU A 30 -30.48 -21.73 -0.29
C GLU A 30 -29.48 -22.11 0.79
N SER A 31 -28.96 -23.31 0.70
CA SER A 31 -27.71 -23.69 1.38
C SER A 31 -26.55 -23.13 0.55
N ASN A 32 -25.89 -22.09 1.04
CA ASN A 32 -24.60 -21.63 0.51
C ASN A 32 -23.58 -22.75 0.67
N ILE A 33 -23.36 -23.52 -0.38
CA ILE A 33 -22.15 -24.33 -0.53
C ILE A 33 -21.10 -23.36 -1.06
N ASN A 34 -20.17 -22.98 -0.21
CA ASN A 34 -18.95 -22.28 -0.60
C ASN A 34 -18.09 -23.30 -1.37
N VAL A 35 -18.22 -23.34 -2.69
CA VAL A 35 -17.29 -24.02 -3.57
C VAL A 35 -16.18 -23.00 -3.82
N GLU A 36 -15.03 -23.18 -3.22
CA GLU A 36 -13.78 -22.59 -3.72
C GLU A 36 -13.61 -23.12 -5.14
N GLU A 37 -13.93 -22.32 -6.14
CA GLU A 37 -13.53 -22.63 -7.53
C GLU A 37 -12.00 -22.47 -7.57
N GLU A 38 -11.30 -23.62 -7.77
CA GLU A 38 -9.90 -23.58 -8.16
C GLU A 38 -9.77 -22.70 -9.41
N LYS A 39 -9.10 -21.57 -9.28
CA LYS A 39 -8.81 -20.65 -10.38
C LYS A 39 -8.02 -21.38 -11.45
N LYS A 40 -8.65 -21.66 -12.58
CA LYS A 40 -8.01 -22.33 -13.71
C LYS A 40 -7.17 -21.31 -14.47
N VAL A 41 -5.84 -21.39 -14.34
CA VAL A 41 -4.90 -20.62 -15.15
C VAL A 41 -5.03 -21.08 -16.62
N LEU A 42 -5.35 -20.14 -17.53
CA LEU A 42 -5.59 -20.42 -18.95
C LEU A 42 -4.30 -20.36 -19.77
N ALA A 43 -3.54 -19.25 -19.69
CA ALA A 43 -2.23 -19.12 -20.30
C ALA A 43 -1.20 -19.95 -19.52
N LYS A 44 -0.34 -20.69 -20.24
CA LYS A 44 0.69 -21.55 -19.66
C LYS A 44 2.12 -21.18 -20.08
N SER A 45 2.24 -20.23 -20.99
CA SER A 45 3.50 -19.75 -21.55
C SER A 45 3.43 -18.28 -21.86
N THR A 46 4.57 -17.63 -22.01
CA THR A 46 4.67 -16.25 -22.46
C THR A 46 4.12 -16.08 -23.88
N GLU A 47 4.22 -17.09 -24.72
CA GLU A 47 3.63 -17.10 -26.06
C GLU A 47 2.10 -17.05 -26.05
N ASP A 48 1.45 -17.73 -25.10
CA ASP A 48 -0.01 -17.67 -24.94
C ASP A 48 -0.44 -16.23 -24.61
N VAL A 49 0.27 -15.55 -23.71
CA VAL A 49 0.00 -14.15 -23.35
C VAL A 49 0.24 -13.22 -24.54
N ILE A 50 1.35 -13.37 -25.25
CA ILE A 50 1.68 -12.55 -26.45
C ILE A 50 0.60 -12.73 -27.53
N LYS A 51 0.07 -13.93 -27.69
CA LYS A 51 -1.05 -14.17 -28.60
C LYS A 51 -2.28 -13.36 -28.18
N HIS A 52 -2.61 -13.33 -26.87
CA HIS A 52 -3.71 -12.52 -26.35
C HIS A 52 -3.50 -11.03 -26.60
N PHE A 53 -2.27 -10.51 -26.42
CA PHE A 53 -1.96 -9.12 -26.72
C PHE A 53 -2.24 -8.79 -28.21
N LYS A 54 -1.89 -9.68 -29.13
CA LYS A 54 -2.18 -9.53 -30.55
C LYS A 54 -3.67 -9.63 -30.86
N ASP A 55 -4.37 -10.59 -30.26
CA ASP A 55 -5.82 -10.78 -30.43
C ASP A 55 -6.62 -9.56 -29.90
N ASP A 56 -6.15 -8.92 -28.83
CA ASP A 56 -6.72 -7.69 -28.28
C ASP A 56 -6.24 -6.41 -29.00
N ASN A 57 -5.46 -6.55 -30.12
CA ASN A 57 -4.91 -5.47 -30.96
C ASN A 57 -4.01 -4.48 -30.19
N LEU A 58 -3.27 -4.96 -29.18
CA LEU A 58 -2.27 -4.15 -28.51
C LEU A 58 -1.04 -3.98 -29.40
N GLU A 59 -0.40 -2.81 -29.30
CA GLU A 59 0.79 -2.53 -30.08
C GLU A 59 1.95 -3.44 -29.65
N LEU A 60 2.46 -4.23 -30.58
CA LEU A 60 3.66 -5.05 -30.40
C LEU A 60 4.53 -4.95 -31.66
N GLY A 61 5.76 -4.54 -31.46
CA GLY A 61 6.82 -4.65 -32.46
C GLY A 61 7.50 -6.02 -32.43
N GLU A 62 8.81 -6.03 -32.49
CA GLU A 62 9.59 -7.25 -32.39
C GLU A 62 9.48 -7.84 -30.97
N VAL A 63 9.31 -9.15 -30.90
CA VAL A 63 9.34 -9.96 -29.67
C VAL A 63 10.51 -10.90 -29.74
N SER A 64 11.39 -10.89 -28.76
CA SER A 64 12.57 -11.75 -28.69
C SER A 64 12.74 -12.37 -27.32
N ASP A 65 13.50 -13.46 -27.25
CA ASP A 65 13.85 -14.07 -25.97
C ASP A 65 14.79 -13.15 -25.19
N LEU A 66 14.61 -13.09 -23.86
CA LEU A 66 15.54 -12.40 -22.98
C LEU A 66 16.82 -13.23 -22.80
N PRO A 67 17.99 -12.57 -22.67
CA PRO A 67 19.21 -13.26 -22.26
C PRO A 67 19.07 -13.94 -20.91
N ASN A 68 19.63 -15.13 -20.75
CA ASN A 68 19.52 -15.94 -19.53
C ASN A 68 20.24 -15.34 -18.30
N ASP A 69 20.91 -14.22 -18.41
CA ASP A 69 21.65 -13.57 -17.34
C ASP A 69 20.85 -12.48 -16.59
N GLU A 70 19.66 -12.11 -17.06
CA GLU A 70 18.77 -11.24 -16.31
C GLU A 70 18.24 -11.93 -15.04
N PHE A 71 18.28 -11.26 -13.90
CA PHE A 71 17.87 -11.75 -12.57
C PHE A 71 18.50 -13.11 -12.15
N GLY A 72 19.68 -13.46 -12.68
CA GLY A 72 20.36 -14.70 -12.28
C GLY A 72 19.60 -15.98 -12.63
N ASN A 73 18.78 -15.98 -13.67
CA ASN A 73 17.97 -17.12 -14.14
C ASN A 73 16.86 -17.58 -13.20
N ILE A 74 16.24 -16.68 -12.44
CA ILE A 74 15.13 -17.01 -11.54
C ILE A 74 13.77 -17.13 -12.26
N TRP A 75 13.69 -16.77 -13.54
CA TRP A 75 12.49 -16.91 -14.36
C TRP A 75 12.54 -18.17 -15.24
N LYS A 76 11.37 -18.69 -15.55
CA LYS A 76 11.20 -19.88 -16.41
C LYS A 76 11.19 -19.51 -17.90
N GLU A 77 10.47 -18.44 -18.25
CA GLU A 77 10.39 -17.89 -19.60
C GLU A 77 10.47 -16.37 -19.51
N GLY A 78 11.21 -15.75 -20.42
CA GLY A 78 11.35 -14.29 -20.50
C GLY A 78 11.32 -13.80 -21.93
N LYS A 79 10.54 -12.76 -22.22
CA LYS A 79 10.42 -12.12 -23.52
C LYS A 79 10.64 -10.63 -23.42
N ARG A 80 11.42 -10.08 -24.35
CA ARG A 80 11.49 -8.64 -24.62
C ARG A 80 10.38 -8.31 -25.59
N LEU A 81 9.64 -7.24 -25.27
CA LEU A 81 8.55 -6.70 -26.07
C LEU A 81 8.95 -5.30 -26.54
N LEU A 82 9.10 -5.06 -27.84
CA LEU A 82 9.27 -3.70 -28.37
C LEU A 82 7.91 -3.06 -28.58
N ILE A 83 7.81 -1.78 -28.25
CA ILE A 83 6.61 -0.95 -28.46
C ILE A 83 7.03 0.24 -29.33
N PRO A 84 6.79 0.18 -30.64
CA PRO A 84 7.30 1.17 -31.60
C PRO A 84 6.93 2.63 -31.29
N SER A 85 5.75 2.88 -30.70
CA SER A 85 5.32 4.22 -30.30
C SER A 85 6.18 4.85 -29.20
N LEU A 86 6.87 4.02 -28.39
CA LEU A 86 7.76 4.48 -27.33
C LEU A 86 9.19 4.74 -27.83
N GLY A 87 9.56 4.23 -29.02
CA GLY A 87 10.87 4.36 -29.61
C GLY A 87 11.42 3.04 -30.17
N ALA A 88 12.52 3.12 -30.93
CA ALA A 88 13.08 1.98 -31.68
C ALA A 88 13.52 0.81 -30.78
N ASP A 89 14.02 1.11 -29.58
CA ASP A 89 14.52 0.12 -28.61
C ASP A 89 13.73 0.11 -27.30
N ALA A 90 12.61 0.84 -27.24
CA ALA A 90 11.78 0.96 -26.06
C ALA A 90 10.64 -0.07 -26.05
N GLY A 91 10.16 -0.42 -24.86
CA GLY A 91 9.08 -1.39 -24.69
C GLY A 91 9.07 -1.98 -23.29
N GLY A 92 9.01 -3.30 -23.19
CA GLY A 92 8.92 -3.97 -21.91
C GLY A 92 9.44 -5.39 -21.91
N ARG A 93 9.11 -6.09 -20.84
CA ARG A 93 9.44 -7.49 -20.61
C ARG A 93 8.23 -8.26 -20.10
N LEU A 94 8.12 -9.51 -20.50
CA LEU A 94 7.11 -10.44 -20.00
C LEU A 94 7.83 -11.66 -19.46
N PHE A 95 7.56 -12.00 -18.20
CA PHE A 95 8.15 -13.14 -17.53
C PHE A 95 7.09 -14.14 -17.09
N LEU A 96 7.47 -15.41 -17.07
CA LEU A 96 6.80 -16.49 -16.36
C LEU A 96 7.78 -17.06 -15.35
N PHE A 97 7.37 -17.18 -14.09
CA PHE A 97 8.17 -17.74 -12.99
C PHE A 97 7.72 -19.16 -12.65
N GLU A 98 8.56 -19.92 -11.95
CA GLU A 98 8.20 -21.24 -11.43
C GLU A 98 7.48 -21.16 -10.07
N ASN A 99 7.69 -20.07 -9.33
CA ASN A 99 7.14 -19.86 -8.00
C ASN A 99 6.97 -18.37 -7.69
N GLU A 100 6.14 -18.10 -6.69
CA GLU A 100 5.80 -16.74 -6.24
C GLU A 100 7.02 -16.00 -5.65
N GLU A 101 7.90 -16.68 -4.93
CA GLU A 101 9.08 -16.06 -4.31
C GLU A 101 9.98 -15.39 -5.34
N ASP A 102 10.27 -16.08 -6.44
CA ASP A 102 11.11 -15.55 -7.51
C ASP A 102 10.41 -14.44 -8.30
N LEU A 103 9.09 -14.54 -8.49
CA LEU A 103 8.29 -13.47 -9.07
C LEU A 103 8.37 -12.21 -8.21
N GLN A 104 8.18 -12.33 -6.90
CA GLN A 104 8.22 -11.17 -5.98
C GLN A 104 9.62 -10.53 -5.93
N LYS A 105 10.69 -11.31 -6.03
CA LYS A 105 12.06 -10.75 -6.15
C LYS A 105 12.22 -9.89 -7.40
N ALA A 106 11.74 -10.38 -8.55
CA ALA A 106 11.81 -9.62 -9.79
C ALA A 106 10.92 -8.37 -9.77
N LYS A 107 9.71 -8.49 -9.23
CA LYS A 107 8.80 -7.36 -9.08
C LYS A 107 9.39 -6.29 -8.16
N SER A 108 9.84 -6.68 -6.96
CA SER A 108 10.48 -5.76 -6.00
C SER A 108 11.69 -5.05 -6.60
N TYR A 109 12.49 -5.74 -7.41
CA TYR A 109 13.62 -5.10 -8.11
C TYR A 109 13.18 -3.93 -9.00
N TYR A 110 12.12 -4.09 -9.81
CA TYR A 110 11.61 -3.01 -10.65
C TYR A 110 10.98 -1.89 -9.83
N ASP A 111 10.27 -2.23 -8.76
CA ASP A 111 9.64 -1.27 -7.86
C ASP A 111 10.70 -0.44 -7.13
N GLU A 112 11.76 -1.09 -6.60
CA GLU A 112 12.92 -0.40 -5.98
C GLU A 112 13.68 0.45 -6.99
N LEU A 113 13.88 -0.05 -8.22
CA LEU A 113 14.55 0.70 -9.26
C LEU A 113 13.74 1.96 -9.64
N GLY A 114 12.42 1.85 -9.73
CA GLY A 114 11.50 2.96 -9.93
C GLY A 114 11.61 4.02 -8.82
N ASN A 115 11.81 3.59 -7.58
CA ASN A 115 12.02 4.47 -6.43
C ASN A 115 13.37 5.22 -6.49
N SER A 116 14.34 4.73 -7.27
CA SER A 116 15.67 5.36 -7.41
C SER A 116 15.66 6.60 -8.32
N GLY A 117 14.58 6.87 -9.06
CA GLY A 117 14.38 8.09 -9.83
C GLY A 117 13.49 7.91 -11.05
N PRO A 118 12.91 8.99 -11.59
CA PRO A 118 11.96 8.95 -12.71
C PRO A 118 12.51 8.26 -13.97
N MET A 119 13.82 8.31 -14.18
CA MET A 119 14.50 7.67 -15.31
C MET A 119 14.46 6.14 -15.23
N PHE A 120 14.28 5.57 -14.04
CA PHE A 120 14.28 4.14 -13.79
C PHE A 120 12.86 3.59 -13.55
N TYR A 121 11.86 4.48 -13.55
CA TYR A 121 10.47 4.07 -13.40
C TYR A 121 10.04 3.14 -14.53
N SER A 122 9.28 2.11 -14.18
CA SER A 122 8.59 1.25 -15.12
C SER A 122 7.25 0.80 -14.54
N HIS A 123 6.29 0.58 -15.43
CA HIS A 123 5.03 -0.03 -15.04
C HIS A 123 5.23 -1.52 -14.81
N THR A 124 4.66 -2.08 -13.75
CA THR A 124 4.64 -3.51 -13.47
C THR A 124 3.22 -3.99 -13.21
N HIS A 125 2.89 -5.21 -13.65
CA HIS A 125 1.65 -5.89 -13.28
C HIS A 125 1.88 -7.39 -13.21
N GLN A 126 1.36 -8.01 -12.16
CA GLN A 126 1.44 -9.43 -11.89
C GLN A 126 0.06 -10.08 -12.07
N SER A 127 0.03 -11.26 -12.69
CA SER A 127 -1.15 -12.13 -12.71
C SER A 127 -0.68 -13.59 -12.58
N GLU A 128 -1.08 -14.24 -11.46
CA GLU A 128 -0.56 -15.55 -11.05
C GLU A 128 0.99 -15.54 -11.08
N LEU A 129 1.64 -16.41 -11.83
CA LEU A 129 3.10 -16.48 -11.94
C LEU A 129 3.67 -15.66 -13.12
N PHE A 130 2.87 -14.80 -13.74
CA PHE A 130 3.31 -13.89 -14.79
C PHE A 130 3.59 -12.50 -14.25
N LEU A 131 4.65 -11.87 -14.75
CA LEU A 131 4.98 -10.47 -14.51
C LEU A 131 5.19 -9.77 -15.85
N ILE A 132 4.46 -8.69 -16.09
CA ILE A 132 4.75 -7.76 -17.18
C ILE A 132 5.39 -6.51 -16.60
N GLN A 133 6.45 -6.03 -17.25
CA GLN A 133 7.11 -4.75 -17.00
C GLN A 133 7.13 -3.97 -18.30
N MET A 134 6.75 -2.68 -18.26
CA MET A 134 6.81 -1.77 -19.40
C MET A 134 7.58 -0.51 -19.03
N ASN A 135 8.21 0.10 -20.04
CA ASN A 135 8.90 1.38 -19.91
C ASN A 135 7.98 2.45 -19.32
N GLY A 136 8.50 3.26 -18.39
CA GLY A 136 7.77 4.30 -17.67
C GLY A 136 7.27 5.46 -18.54
N ASP A 137 7.75 5.58 -19.80
CA ASP A 137 7.23 6.56 -20.76
C ASP A 137 5.87 6.14 -21.37
N MET A 138 5.43 4.88 -21.16
CA MET A 138 4.10 4.44 -21.55
C MET A 138 3.06 5.15 -20.69
N GLU A 139 2.00 5.67 -21.34
CA GLU A 139 0.87 6.25 -20.59
C GLU A 139 0.15 5.19 -19.77
N ASP A 140 -0.31 5.55 -18.54
CA ASP A 140 -0.98 4.64 -17.61
C ASP A 140 -2.19 3.91 -18.23
N ASN A 141 -2.97 4.62 -19.06
CA ASN A 141 -4.12 4.08 -19.76
C ASN A 141 -3.74 3.05 -20.85
N GLU A 142 -2.57 3.20 -21.46
CA GLU A 142 -2.05 2.22 -22.43
C GLU A 142 -1.52 0.99 -21.69
N PHE A 143 -0.73 1.16 -20.63
CA PHE A 143 -0.28 0.04 -19.79
C PHE A 143 -1.45 -0.77 -19.23
N ALA A 144 -2.51 -0.08 -18.81
CA ALA A 144 -3.74 -0.71 -18.31
C ALA A 144 -4.35 -1.72 -19.28
N LYS A 145 -4.20 -1.52 -20.59
CA LYS A 145 -4.69 -2.45 -21.61
C LYS A 145 -3.86 -3.74 -21.64
N TYR A 146 -2.53 -3.64 -21.49
CA TYR A 146 -1.66 -4.82 -21.40
C TYR A 146 -1.91 -5.61 -20.11
N ALA A 147 -2.06 -4.92 -18.98
CA ALA A 147 -2.41 -5.54 -17.71
C ALA A 147 -3.77 -6.27 -17.78
N ALA A 148 -4.78 -5.66 -18.40
CA ALA A 148 -6.09 -6.25 -18.60
C ALA A 148 -6.05 -7.49 -19.52
N SER A 149 -5.28 -7.41 -20.60
CA SER A 149 -5.10 -8.52 -21.52
C SER A 149 -4.33 -9.67 -20.89
N LEU A 150 -3.30 -9.38 -20.07
CA LEU A 150 -2.60 -10.39 -19.27
C LEU A 150 -3.54 -11.10 -18.30
N GLU A 151 -4.32 -10.35 -17.52
CA GLU A 151 -5.26 -10.92 -16.56
C GLU A 151 -6.30 -11.81 -17.26
N LYS A 152 -6.86 -11.34 -18.39
CA LYS A 152 -7.79 -12.12 -19.20
C LYS A 152 -7.15 -13.39 -19.76
N ALA A 153 -5.90 -13.30 -20.23
CA ALA A 153 -5.16 -14.45 -20.74
C ALA A 153 -4.92 -15.51 -19.64
N VAL A 154 -4.60 -15.06 -18.43
CA VAL A 154 -4.18 -15.93 -17.32
C VAL A 154 -5.37 -16.49 -16.56
N THR A 155 -6.33 -15.64 -16.20
CA THR A 155 -7.45 -16.02 -15.31
C THR A 155 -8.80 -16.13 -16.02
N GLY A 156 -8.92 -15.65 -17.26
CA GLY A 156 -10.19 -15.54 -17.99
C GLY A 156 -11.07 -14.39 -17.51
N SER A 157 -10.62 -13.61 -16.54
CA SER A 157 -11.36 -12.47 -15.99
C SER A 157 -11.12 -11.22 -16.83
N THR A 158 -12.19 -10.47 -17.11
CA THR A 158 -12.09 -9.15 -17.76
C THR A 158 -12.10 -8.00 -16.75
N SER A 159 -12.29 -8.31 -15.47
CA SER A 159 -12.24 -7.31 -14.40
C SER A 159 -10.84 -7.23 -13.82
N VAL A 160 -9.99 -6.44 -14.43
CA VAL A 160 -8.72 -6.04 -13.83
C VAL A 160 -9.05 -5.05 -12.72
N LYS A 161 -8.89 -5.44 -11.47
CA LYS A 161 -8.50 -4.48 -10.47
C LYS A 161 -7.05 -4.13 -10.80
N ILE A 162 -6.85 -3.17 -11.69
CA ILE A 162 -5.60 -2.47 -11.72
C ILE A 162 -5.57 -1.79 -10.34
N THR A 163 -4.90 -2.41 -9.40
CA THR A 163 -4.29 -1.64 -8.35
C THR A 163 -3.50 -0.62 -9.15
N LYS A 164 -3.93 0.63 -9.15
CA LYS A 164 -3.07 1.71 -9.59
C LYS A 164 -1.83 1.57 -8.71
N GLU A 165 -0.84 0.83 -9.18
CA GLU A 165 0.51 1.19 -8.85
C GLU A 165 0.66 2.52 -9.60
N SER A 166 0.21 3.57 -8.92
CA SER A 166 0.40 4.94 -9.33
C SER A 166 1.87 5.06 -9.71
N LYS A 167 2.18 5.77 -10.80
CA LYS A 167 3.44 6.49 -10.86
C LYS A 167 3.69 6.89 -9.42
N ALA A 168 4.75 6.36 -8.81
CA ALA A 168 5.18 6.92 -7.54
C ALA A 168 5.46 8.38 -7.90
N ASN A 169 4.40 9.20 -7.83
CA ASN A 169 4.56 10.62 -8.01
C ASN A 169 5.51 10.96 -6.89
N LYS A 170 6.71 11.35 -7.24
CA LYS A 170 7.66 11.85 -6.28
C LYS A 170 7.04 13.12 -5.73
N ALA A 171 6.36 13.01 -4.61
CA ALA A 171 5.95 14.19 -3.88
C ALA A 171 7.21 14.81 -3.29
N ASP A 172 7.34 16.10 -3.43
CA ASP A 172 8.51 16.82 -2.92
C ASP A 172 8.55 16.84 -1.37
N ASN A 173 7.43 16.56 -0.73
CA ASN A 173 7.30 16.55 0.73
C ASN A 173 6.12 15.67 1.18
N LEU A 174 6.10 15.32 2.47
CA LEU A 174 5.04 14.51 3.08
C LEU A 174 3.68 15.21 3.11
N THR A 175 3.66 16.54 3.20
CA THR A 175 2.41 17.32 3.30
C THR A 175 1.54 17.14 2.04
N ASP A 176 2.14 17.24 0.86
CA ASP A 176 1.42 17.22 -0.43
C ASP A 176 1.20 15.80 -0.97
N ALA A 177 1.90 14.82 -0.40
CA ALA A 177 1.88 13.44 -0.87
C ALA A 177 0.50 12.77 -0.77
N GLN A 178 0.12 12.05 -1.83
CA GLN A 178 -1.12 11.29 -1.99
C GLN A 178 -0.86 9.78 -1.88
N VAL A 179 -1.93 8.98 -1.81
CA VAL A 179 -1.80 7.51 -1.78
C VAL A 179 -1.02 7.01 -3.00
N GLY A 180 0.01 6.21 -2.74
CA GLY A 180 0.93 5.68 -3.73
C GLY A 180 2.14 6.57 -4.02
N ASP A 181 2.18 7.81 -3.50
CA ASP A 181 3.35 8.66 -3.65
C ASP A 181 4.50 8.17 -2.78
N VAL A 182 5.71 8.36 -3.31
CA VAL A 182 6.97 8.07 -2.62
C VAL A 182 7.68 9.37 -2.30
N VAL A 183 7.99 9.58 -1.03
CA VAL A 183 8.75 10.73 -0.52
C VAL A 183 10.07 10.23 0.03
N LYS A 184 11.18 10.76 -0.48
CA LYS A 184 12.51 10.50 0.08
C LYS A 184 12.90 11.60 1.05
N ASP A 185 13.14 11.21 2.28
CA ASP A 185 13.77 12.03 3.31
C ASP A 185 15.22 11.55 3.51
N GLY A 186 16.16 12.45 3.40
CA GLY A 186 17.60 12.11 3.48
C GLY A 186 18.06 11.67 4.87
N PHE A 187 17.22 11.83 5.90
CA PHE A 187 17.51 11.43 7.28
C PHE A 187 16.68 10.22 7.72
N ALA A 188 15.36 10.30 7.53
CA ALA A 188 14.46 9.24 7.97
C ALA A 188 14.43 8.03 7.03
N GLY A 189 14.52 8.25 5.70
CA GLY A 189 14.45 7.21 4.70
C GLY A 189 13.37 7.45 3.63
N THR A 190 12.74 6.38 3.18
CA THR A 190 11.76 6.45 2.09
C THR A 190 10.37 6.11 2.60
N TYR A 191 9.43 7.03 2.41
CA TYR A 191 8.02 6.87 2.74
C TYR A 191 7.22 6.53 1.49
N THR A 192 6.40 5.48 1.54
CA THR A 192 5.38 5.18 0.53
C THR A 192 4.01 5.37 1.17
N ILE A 193 3.24 6.36 0.71
CA ILE A 193 1.92 6.67 1.30
C ILE A 193 0.94 5.55 0.98
N THR A 194 0.34 4.97 2.01
CA THR A 194 -0.57 3.82 1.88
C THR A 194 -2.04 4.20 1.94
N ASP A 195 -2.41 5.10 2.86
CA ASP A 195 -3.79 5.53 3.04
C ASP A 195 -3.88 7.00 3.45
N LEU A 196 -5.03 7.60 3.15
CA LEU A 196 -5.43 8.93 3.64
C LEU A 196 -6.70 8.80 4.47
N TYR A 197 -6.77 9.54 5.58
CA TYR A 197 -7.91 9.54 6.48
C TYR A 197 -8.52 10.94 6.60
N ASN A 198 -9.79 11.00 7.00
CA ASN A 198 -10.44 12.28 7.28
C ASN A 198 -9.81 12.92 8.52
N ALA A 199 -9.32 14.12 8.37
CA ALA A 199 -8.84 14.94 9.48
C ALA A 199 -10.02 15.68 10.13
N PRO A 200 -9.93 16.03 11.44
CA PRO A 200 -10.91 16.91 12.08
C PRO A 200 -10.88 18.30 11.43
N THR A 201 -12.02 18.95 11.38
CA THR A 201 -12.16 20.31 10.84
C THR A 201 -12.00 21.38 11.90
N ASP A 202 -11.92 20.98 13.16
CA ASP A 202 -11.84 21.90 14.30
C ASP A 202 -10.42 22.43 14.45
N LYS A 203 -10.35 23.65 14.98
CA LYS A 203 -9.12 24.24 15.51
C LYS A 203 -9.07 24.03 17.02
N TYR A 204 -7.90 23.78 17.52
CA TYR A 204 -7.60 23.51 18.92
C TYR A 204 -6.71 24.61 19.47
N LYS A 205 -6.76 24.83 20.78
CA LYS A 205 -6.02 25.93 21.39
C LYS A 205 -5.35 25.50 22.69
N SER A 206 -4.08 25.90 22.86
CA SER A 206 -3.33 25.85 24.13
C SER A 206 -2.72 27.21 24.38
N ALA A 207 -3.14 27.91 25.43
CA ALA A 207 -2.88 29.32 25.69
C ALA A 207 -3.12 30.19 24.42
N ASP A 208 -2.08 30.85 23.91
CA ASP A 208 -2.19 31.72 22.74
C ASP A 208 -1.76 31.02 21.42
N VAL A 209 -1.48 29.71 21.44
CA VAL A 209 -1.27 28.96 20.23
C VAL A 209 -2.56 28.24 19.81
N GLU A 210 -3.03 28.54 18.61
CA GLU A 210 -4.11 27.81 17.91
C GLU A 210 -3.49 26.85 16.90
N PHE A 211 -3.99 25.61 16.81
CA PHE A 211 -3.50 24.64 15.83
C PHE A 211 -4.62 23.80 15.23
N SER A 212 -4.37 23.23 14.06
CA SER A 212 -5.25 22.30 13.35
C SER A 212 -4.45 21.11 12.81
N ILE A 213 -5.14 19.96 12.70
CA ILE A 213 -4.62 18.79 11.98
C ILE A 213 -5.19 18.87 10.57
N GLU A 214 -4.33 19.15 9.60
CA GLU A 214 -4.73 19.35 8.20
C GLU A 214 -4.93 18.02 7.47
N GLN A 215 -4.08 17.04 7.78
CA GLN A 215 -4.10 15.72 7.15
C GLN A 215 -3.71 14.64 8.13
N ILE A 216 -4.28 13.44 7.90
CA ILE A 216 -3.90 12.19 8.57
C ILE A 216 -3.67 11.17 7.48
N LYS A 217 -2.48 10.57 7.46
CA LYS A 217 -2.11 9.55 6.47
C LYS A 217 -1.26 8.47 7.09
N THR A 218 -1.25 7.30 6.47
CA THR A 218 -0.28 6.25 6.78
C THR A 218 0.71 6.09 5.64
N ALA A 219 1.90 5.63 5.98
CA ALA A 219 2.93 5.29 5.02
C ALA A 219 3.70 4.05 5.48
N LYS A 220 4.28 3.34 4.52
CA LYS A 220 5.35 2.40 4.77
C LYS A 220 6.66 3.18 4.76
N LEU A 221 7.44 3.11 5.83
CA LEU A 221 8.76 3.68 5.94
C LEU A 221 9.82 2.59 5.77
N VAL A 222 10.71 2.77 4.81
CA VAL A 222 11.99 2.06 4.73
C VAL A 222 13.05 3.00 5.27
N ALA A 223 13.55 2.70 6.46
CA ALA A 223 14.46 3.57 7.20
C ALA A 223 15.86 3.59 6.56
N GLU A 224 16.47 4.77 6.47
CA GLU A 224 17.85 4.92 5.99
C GLU A 224 18.85 4.36 7.03
N ASP A 225 18.66 4.70 8.29
CA ASP A 225 19.40 4.17 9.44
C ASP A 225 18.42 3.88 10.58
N PRO A 226 17.94 2.61 10.71
CA PRO A 226 16.93 2.24 11.70
C PRO A 226 17.38 2.46 13.15
N ASP A 227 18.66 2.25 13.43
CA ASP A 227 19.20 2.42 14.79
C ASP A 227 19.25 3.91 15.18
N LEU A 228 19.52 4.80 14.22
CA LEU A 228 19.58 6.25 14.44
C LEU A 228 18.20 6.83 14.76
N ILE A 229 17.17 6.37 14.09
CA ILE A 229 15.79 6.87 14.28
C ILE A 229 14.94 5.97 15.18
N GLU A 230 15.55 5.02 15.87
CA GLU A 230 14.92 4.13 16.86
C GLU A 230 13.67 3.39 16.32
N THR A 231 13.81 2.78 15.12
CA THR A 231 12.75 2.01 14.47
C THR A 231 13.27 0.69 13.87
N THR A 232 12.44 -0.04 13.16
CA THR A 232 12.85 -1.22 12.37
C THR A 232 13.21 -0.80 10.94
N ALA A 233 13.93 -1.66 10.21
CA ALA A 233 14.35 -1.38 8.82
C ALA A 233 13.16 -1.05 7.91
N GLU A 234 12.02 -1.71 8.15
CA GLU A 234 10.73 -1.38 7.54
C GLU A 234 9.67 -1.32 8.64
N THR A 235 8.84 -0.29 8.60
CA THR A 235 7.71 -0.13 9.52
C THR A 235 6.55 0.62 8.87
N ASN A 236 5.35 0.53 9.45
CA ASN A 236 4.28 1.44 9.11
C ASN A 236 4.30 2.65 10.04
N VAL A 237 4.04 3.82 9.50
CA VAL A 237 3.96 5.06 10.24
C VAL A 237 2.63 5.75 10.03
N LEU A 238 2.15 6.44 11.07
CA LEU A 238 1.07 7.42 10.95
C LEU A 238 1.68 8.82 10.93
N ILE A 239 1.22 9.66 10.01
CA ILE A 239 1.71 11.02 9.77
C ILE A 239 0.56 11.99 9.97
N LEU A 240 0.74 12.97 10.84
CA LEU A 240 -0.14 14.14 10.97
C LEU A 240 0.54 15.34 10.34
N SER A 241 -0.12 16.01 9.40
CA SER A 241 0.30 17.36 8.98
C SER A 241 -0.42 18.37 9.86
N ILE A 242 0.35 19.22 10.55
CA ILE A 242 -0.16 20.17 11.54
C ILE A 242 0.22 21.59 11.13
N THR A 243 -0.73 22.51 11.29
CA THR A 243 -0.49 23.94 11.21
C THR A 243 -0.77 24.55 12.58
N GLY A 244 0.18 25.31 13.11
CA GLY A 244 0.04 26.06 14.37
C GLY A 244 0.25 27.55 14.14
N GLU A 245 -0.47 28.39 14.87
CA GLU A 245 -0.38 29.86 14.83
C GLU A 245 -0.27 30.40 16.26
N ASN A 246 0.76 31.18 16.54
CA ASN A 246 0.83 31.97 17.76
C ASN A 246 0.08 33.30 17.55
N LEU A 247 -0.95 33.52 18.35
CA LEU A 247 -1.80 34.71 18.29
C LEU A 247 -1.26 35.91 19.10
N SER A 248 -0.20 35.71 19.90
CA SER A 248 0.42 36.71 20.74
C SER A 248 1.70 37.30 20.13
N ASP A 249 2.18 38.42 20.70
CA ASP A 249 3.47 38.99 20.32
C ASP A 249 4.65 38.35 21.09
N ASP A 250 4.36 37.44 22.02
CA ASP A 250 5.36 36.72 22.83
C ASP A 250 6.00 35.53 22.05
N THR A 251 7.17 35.16 22.47
CA THR A 251 7.77 33.86 22.03
C THR A 251 7.18 32.73 22.88
N ILE A 252 6.53 31.79 22.23
CA ILE A 252 5.88 30.63 22.86
C ILE A 252 6.37 29.37 22.17
N SER A 253 6.62 28.31 22.94
CA SER A 253 6.94 26.98 22.40
C SER A 253 5.71 26.07 22.47
N PHE A 254 5.42 25.41 21.36
CA PHE A 254 4.45 24.32 21.25
C PHE A 254 5.10 23.12 20.56
N HIS A 255 5.06 21.96 21.20
CA HIS A 255 5.78 20.77 20.78
C HIS A 255 4.82 19.66 20.32
N PRO A 256 4.14 19.78 19.18
CA PRO A 256 3.26 18.71 18.69
C PRO A 256 4.04 17.44 18.32
N ASN A 257 5.33 17.57 17.98
CA ASN A 257 6.25 16.46 17.72
C ASN A 257 6.63 15.63 18.96
N ALA A 258 6.14 15.99 20.15
CA ALA A 258 6.20 15.20 21.39
C ALA A 258 4.80 14.68 21.82
N ALA A 259 3.88 14.57 20.88
CA ALA A 259 2.53 14.09 21.15
C ALA A 259 2.49 12.58 21.47
N LYS A 260 1.43 12.18 22.16
CA LYS A 260 1.09 10.77 22.41
C LYS A 260 -0.19 10.42 21.66
N MET A 261 -0.23 9.21 21.12
CA MET A 261 -1.41 8.67 20.48
C MET A 261 -1.88 7.41 21.24
N THR A 262 -3.19 7.26 21.41
CA THR A 262 -3.79 6.00 21.84
C THR A 262 -4.84 5.54 20.83
N THR A 263 -5.06 4.23 20.76
CA THR A 263 -6.07 3.61 19.89
C THR A 263 -7.19 3.00 20.75
N ASP A 264 -8.38 2.80 20.16
CA ASP A 264 -9.48 2.05 20.78
C ASP A 264 -9.12 0.57 21.02
N THR A 265 -8.08 0.05 20.34
CA THR A 265 -7.48 -1.28 20.61
C THR A 265 -6.47 -1.30 21.76
N LYS A 266 -6.38 -0.20 22.55
CA LYS A 266 -5.56 -0.05 23.76
C LYS A 266 -4.05 0.03 23.54
N ARG A 267 -3.61 0.42 22.38
CA ARG A 267 -2.19 0.76 22.14
C ARG A 267 -1.94 2.21 22.57
N GLN A 268 -0.75 2.47 23.10
CA GLN A 268 -0.23 3.82 23.31
C GLN A 268 1.11 3.95 22.58
N ILE A 269 1.25 4.96 21.79
CA ILE A 269 2.41 5.20 20.92
C ILE A 269 2.83 6.66 21.09
N GLU A 270 4.10 6.89 21.31
CA GLU A 270 4.69 8.25 21.32
C GLU A 270 5.13 8.63 19.90
N SER A 271 5.05 9.89 19.55
CA SER A 271 5.58 10.36 18.28
C SER A 271 7.11 10.21 18.25
N ASN A 272 7.64 9.87 17.10
CA ASN A 272 9.07 9.81 16.89
C ASN A 272 9.60 11.22 16.61
N VAL A 273 10.17 11.85 17.63
CA VAL A 273 10.65 13.24 17.58
C VAL A 273 11.77 13.42 16.54
N MET A 274 12.58 12.39 16.32
CA MET A 274 13.74 12.45 15.41
C MET A 274 13.34 12.67 13.95
N ILE A 275 12.18 12.11 13.56
CA ILE A 275 11.67 12.17 12.19
C ILE A 275 10.39 13.00 12.05
N SER A 276 10.02 13.77 13.09
CA SER A 276 8.85 14.66 13.10
C SER A 276 9.29 16.11 12.89
N PRO A 277 9.39 16.58 11.63
CA PRO A 277 9.92 17.92 11.31
C PRO A 277 8.88 19.00 11.61
N PHE A 278 8.85 19.47 12.83
CA PHE A 278 8.00 20.59 13.27
C PHE A 278 8.84 21.60 14.05
N GLU A 279 8.86 22.87 13.57
CA GLU A 279 9.49 23.97 14.30
C GLU A 279 8.61 24.37 15.46
N SER A 280 9.10 24.11 16.68
CA SER A 280 8.31 24.22 17.90
C SER A 280 8.35 25.61 18.54
N GLU A 281 9.29 26.51 18.16
CA GLU A 281 9.42 27.85 18.70
C GLU A 281 8.69 28.88 17.81
N PHE A 282 7.71 29.55 18.36
CA PHE A 282 6.92 30.58 17.69
C PHE A 282 7.38 31.96 18.20
N ILE A 283 8.15 32.69 17.42
CA ILE A 283 8.67 34.04 17.76
C ILE A 283 7.66 35.08 17.33
N GLY A 284 6.80 35.52 18.28
CA GLY A 284 5.70 36.42 17.97
C GLY A 284 4.61 35.77 17.09
N LYS A 285 3.83 36.58 16.40
CA LYS A 285 2.70 36.18 15.54
C LYS A 285 3.17 35.51 14.26
N VAL A 286 3.48 34.21 14.35
CA VAL A 286 3.93 33.42 13.22
C VAL A 286 3.09 32.16 13.07
N ILE A 287 3.08 31.61 11.86
CA ILE A 287 2.48 30.32 11.53
C ILE A 287 3.60 29.34 11.25
N GLN A 288 3.57 28.19 11.92
CA GLN A 288 4.46 27.04 11.68
C GLN A 288 3.67 25.86 11.13
N LYS A 289 4.30 25.11 10.24
CA LYS A 289 3.74 23.88 9.65
C LYS A 289 4.76 22.79 9.71
N GLY A 290 4.31 21.56 9.87
CA GLY A 290 5.18 20.41 9.85
C GLY A 290 4.41 19.11 10.09
N GLU A 291 5.17 18.04 10.18
CA GLU A 291 4.65 16.69 10.37
C GLU A 291 4.97 16.15 11.75
N VAL A 292 4.04 15.35 12.27
CA VAL A 292 4.22 14.54 13.48
C VAL A 292 4.05 13.09 13.10
N ILE A 293 5.06 12.28 13.37
CA ILE A 293 5.16 10.91 12.89
C ILE A 293 5.17 9.93 14.05
N PHE A 294 4.30 8.92 13.98
CA PHE A 294 4.18 7.84 14.95
C PHE A 294 4.56 6.52 14.28
N ASP A 295 5.50 5.79 14.85
CA ASP A 295 5.79 4.42 14.43
C ASP A 295 4.67 3.49 14.93
N ILE A 296 3.84 3.00 14.01
CA ILE A 296 2.70 2.14 14.32
C ILE A 296 3.00 0.64 14.14
N GLY A 297 4.25 0.32 13.79
CA GLY A 297 4.75 -1.05 13.68
C GLY A 297 4.16 -1.85 12.52
N GLU A 298 4.51 -3.13 12.46
CA GLU A 298 4.05 -4.04 11.39
C GLU A 298 2.52 -4.19 11.35
N GLU A 299 1.85 -4.17 12.51
CA GLU A 299 0.39 -4.30 12.62
C GLU A 299 -0.36 -3.09 12.03
N GLY A 300 0.30 -1.94 11.86
CA GLY A 300 -0.32 -0.73 11.35
C GLY A 300 -1.54 -0.30 12.18
N LEU A 301 -2.65 0.00 11.51
CA LEU A 301 -3.92 0.38 12.11
C LEU A 301 -5.02 -0.68 11.92
N GLU A 302 -4.67 -1.96 11.77
CA GLU A 302 -5.66 -3.02 11.62
C GLU A 302 -6.60 -3.08 12.85
N GLY A 303 -7.92 -3.09 12.59
CA GLY A 303 -8.96 -3.13 13.63
C GLY A 303 -9.13 -1.85 14.46
N VAL A 304 -8.40 -0.78 14.15
CA VAL A 304 -8.53 0.52 14.82
C VAL A 304 -9.65 1.32 14.18
N ASN A 305 -10.57 1.84 14.99
CA ASN A 305 -11.69 2.69 14.54
C ASN A 305 -11.60 4.13 15.06
N GLU A 306 -10.80 4.36 16.11
CA GLU A 306 -10.65 5.67 16.74
C GLU A 306 -9.21 5.88 17.20
N LEU A 307 -8.71 7.08 16.92
CA LEU A 307 -7.42 7.57 17.41
C LEU A 307 -7.65 8.71 18.39
N LYS A 308 -6.88 8.75 19.45
CA LYS A 308 -6.87 9.85 20.40
C LYS A 308 -5.45 10.39 20.52
N PHE A 309 -5.27 11.64 20.15
CA PHE A 309 -3.99 12.35 20.27
C PHE A 309 -4.00 13.25 21.50
N VAL A 310 -2.88 13.29 22.21
CA VAL A 310 -2.66 14.19 23.35
C VAL A 310 -1.44 15.04 23.05
N PHE A 311 -1.65 16.33 22.91
CA PHE A 311 -0.60 17.33 22.72
C PHE A 311 -0.34 18.03 24.04
N ASN A 312 0.92 18.14 24.42
CA ASN A 312 1.32 18.83 25.64
C ASN A 312 1.01 20.33 25.57
N GLY A 313 0.72 20.93 26.71
CA GLY A 313 0.46 22.35 26.82
C GLY A 313 1.66 23.20 26.36
N THR A 314 1.36 24.41 25.87
CA THR A 314 2.37 25.38 25.43
C THR A 314 3.25 25.86 26.58
N VAL A 315 4.49 26.24 26.24
CA VAL A 315 5.52 26.66 27.19
C VAL A 315 6.02 28.08 26.85
N LYS A 316 6.21 28.90 27.87
CA LYS A 316 6.87 30.21 27.78
C LYS A 316 7.84 30.34 28.96
N ASP A 317 9.06 30.82 28.71
CA ASP A 317 10.10 31.01 29.73
C ASP A 317 10.29 29.75 30.62
N ALA A 318 10.33 28.56 29.99
CA ALA A 318 10.42 27.24 30.63
C ALA A 318 9.24 26.89 31.58
N MET A 319 8.15 27.63 31.55
CA MET A 319 6.93 27.33 32.32
C MET A 319 5.79 26.94 31.39
N THR A 320 5.05 25.87 31.72
CA THR A 320 3.83 25.51 31.04
C THR A 320 2.78 26.56 31.28
N ILE A 321 2.25 27.18 30.23
CA ILE A 321 1.24 28.27 30.28
C ILE A 321 -0.12 27.81 29.70
N GLY A 322 -0.12 26.78 28.87
CA GLY A 322 -1.32 26.19 28.27
C GLY A 322 -1.67 24.84 28.88
N GLU A 323 -2.92 24.42 28.69
CA GLU A 323 -3.34 23.07 29.05
C GLU A 323 -3.03 22.08 27.93
N ASP A 324 -2.92 20.79 28.30
CA ASP A 324 -2.82 19.71 27.32
C ASP A 324 -4.10 19.66 26.47
N VAL A 325 -3.93 19.39 25.21
CA VAL A 325 -5.04 19.30 24.26
C VAL A 325 -5.23 17.86 23.81
N THR A 326 -6.47 17.38 23.98
CA THR A 326 -6.87 16.04 23.51
C THR A 326 -7.73 16.17 22.25
N VAL A 327 -7.35 15.44 21.20
CA VAL A 327 -8.08 15.36 19.94
C VAL A 327 -8.48 13.90 19.69
N VAL A 328 -9.79 13.66 19.52
CA VAL A 328 -10.33 12.32 19.20
C VAL A 328 -10.76 12.32 17.75
N VAL A 329 -10.30 11.34 16.99
CA VAL A 329 -10.54 11.23 15.55
C VAL A 329 -11.11 9.86 15.22
N PRO A 330 -12.36 9.76 14.75
CA PRO A 330 -12.86 8.54 14.11
C PRO A 330 -12.05 8.22 12.86
N LEU A 331 -11.50 7.01 12.78
CA LEU A 331 -10.63 6.62 11.68
C LEU A 331 -11.45 6.19 10.46
N THR A 332 -11.65 7.11 9.53
CA THR A 332 -12.37 6.86 8.27
C THR A 332 -11.50 7.23 7.09
N LYS A 333 -11.27 6.27 6.18
CA LYS A 333 -10.50 6.50 4.94
C LYS A 333 -11.23 7.49 4.02
N LYS A 334 -10.44 8.31 3.34
CA LYS A 334 -10.92 9.23 2.28
C LYS A 334 -11.21 8.49 0.99
#